data_eb3eb2afea9458e5b56fcc713631ab6d
#
_entry.id   eb3eb2afea9458e5b56fcc713631ab6d
#
_cell.length_a   1.000
_cell.length_b   1.000
_cell.length_c   1.000
_cell.angle_alpha   90.00
_cell.angle_beta   90.00
_cell.angle_gamma   90.00
#
_symmetry.space_group_name_H-M   'P 1'
#
loop_
_entity.id
_entity.type
_entity.pdbx_description
1 polymer ?
#
loop_
_entity_poly.entity_id
_entity_poly.type
_entity_poly.pdbx_seq_one_letter_code
_entity_poly.pdbx_strand_id
1 'polypeptide(L)'
;MNIKDDQLGLKIRRSRTTLVYVMVGLLILSFSIIAAANWLTSQTEALMPAESSGQVKVNQANYRLYQSSGNITPGAPLAADNTMATLSQAGASFRLRVEVENRSRALTQVSTSGWNHTCSVDSDMKAHCWGEGVNGALGNGSTNNKYTPAEIDMSGALAGKTIKQVSVGDWNTCAIASDDKVYCWGYGVSFGDLGNGTFSQSNVPVAVSTSGVLAGKKIKQVSVGFENVCAIDSDGKAYCWGNGAFGALGNGSTVRSNVPVAVSTSGVLAGKVIKQISVGHFHACAVTFDNQAYCWGRNNKGQLGDGSTAQSNVPVAVSTSGVLAGKTIKQVTASYFHTCAIASDKEAYCWGDNTDGQLGDGSTAQSNVPVAVLPPQGMTPPLGGQFKQISAEGGNRTCAIAYGDDAYCWGGGRQVWWAW
;
A
#
# COMPACT_ATOMS: atom_id res chain seq x y z
N MET A 1 0.87 -28.11 -9.38
CA MET A 1 1.81 -29.24 -9.58
C MET A 1 1.63 -30.21 -8.42
N ASN A 2 0.90 -31.32 -8.62
CA ASN A 2 0.79 -32.38 -7.60
C ASN A 2 1.94 -33.35 -7.81
N ILE A 3 3.00 -33.17 -7.06
CA ILE A 3 4.12 -34.11 -7.03
C ILE A 3 3.95 -34.87 -5.72
N LYS A 4 3.75 -36.21 -5.81
CA LYS A 4 3.79 -37.08 -4.65
C LYS A 4 5.20 -37.10 -4.10
N ASP A 5 5.37 -36.83 -2.82
CA ASP A 5 6.62 -36.58 -2.10
C ASP A 5 7.66 -37.72 -2.11
N ASP A 6 7.40 -38.88 -2.70
CA ASP A 6 8.21 -40.09 -2.47
C ASP A 6 9.20 -40.43 -3.60
N GLN A 7 9.36 -39.63 -4.65
CA GLN A 7 10.20 -40.01 -5.80
C GLN A 7 11.15 -38.92 -6.32
N LEU A 8 11.29 -37.78 -5.68
CA LEU A 8 12.19 -36.72 -6.16
C LEU A 8 13.22 -36.33 -5.10
N GLY A 9 14.44 -36.86 -5.24
CA GLY A 9 15.58 -36.38 -4.47
C GLY A 9 15.97 -34.95 -4.91
N LEU A 10 15.36 -33.93 -4.34
CA LEU A 10 15.74 -32.54 -4.59
C LEU A 10 16.99 -32.20 -3.76
N LYS A 11 18.12 -32.03 -4.42
CA LYS A 11 19.32 -31.49 -3.79
C LYS A 11 19.38 -29.99 -4.03
N ILE A 12 18.93 -29.22 -3.06
CA ILE A 12 19.02 -27.75 -3.09
C ILE A 12 20.43 -27.36 -2.61
N ARG A 13 21.21 -26.75 -3.50
CA ARG A 13 22.50 -26.17 -3.14
C ARG A 13 22.29 -24.69 -2.77
N ARG A 14 22.50 -24.37 -1.51
CA ARG A 14 22.47 -22.98 -1.03
C ARG A 14 23.68 -22.22 -1.58
N SER A 15 23.45 -21.19 -2.36
CA SER A 15 24.42 -20.12 -2.55
C SER A 15 24.20 -19.09 -1.42
N ARG A 16 25.29 -18.52 -0.89
CA ARG A 16 25.30 -17.70 0.32
C ARG A 16 24.57 -16.33 0.20
N THR A 17 23.85 -16.07 -0.87
CA THR A 17 23.22 -14.76 -1.12
C THR A 17 21.75 -14.79 -1.55
N THR A 18 21.07 -15.94 -1.56
CA THR A 18 19.64 -15.94 -1.94
C THR A 18 18.92 -17.12 -1.32
N LEU A 19 18.03 -16.82 -0.39
CA LEU A 19 17.10 -17.78 0.20
C LEU A 19 15.82 -17.78 -0.65
N VAL A 20 15.59 -18.83 -1.43
CA VAL A 20 14.34 -19.02 -2.17
C VAL A 20 13.52 -20.06 -1.42
N TYR A 21 12.39 -19.65 -0.87
CA TYR A 21 11.38 -20.59 -0.37
C TYR A 21 10.44 -20.97 -1.51
N VAL A 22 10.50 -22.23 -1.93
CA VAL A 22 9.41 -22.84 -2.69
C VAL A 22 8.42 -23.37 -1.68
N MET A 23 7.39 -22.59 -1.38
CA MET A 23 6.24 -23.09 -0.62
C MET A 23 5.34 -23.88 -1.57
N VAL A 24 5.34 -25.18 -1.44
CA VAL A 24 4.28 -26.04 -1.96
C VAL A 24 3.20 -26.13 -0.90
N GLY A 25 2.08 -25.53 -1.17
CA GLY A 25 0.78 -25.91 -0.60
C GLY A 25 0.38 -25.30 0.71
N LEU A 26 -0.68 -24.49 0.64
CA LEU A 26 -1.78 -24.31 1.61
C LEU A 26 -1.44 -23.70 2.98
N LEU A 27 -1.85 -22.49 3.18
CA LEU A 27 -2.93 -22.07 4.08
C LEU A 27 -2.89 -20.55 4.27
N ILE A 28 -3.94 -19.92 3.75
CA ILE A 28 -4.70 -18.80 4.35
C ILE A 28 -3.99 -18.05 5.48
N LEU A 29 -3.50 -16.85 5.18
CA LEU A 29 -3.53 -15.72 6.10
C LEU A 29 -3.26 -14.44 5.29
N SER A 30 -4.22 -13.54 5.34
CA SER A 30 -4.17 -12.20 4.78
C SER A 30 -2.99 -11.41 5.34
N PHE A 31 -1.98 -11.16 4.53
CA PHE A 31 -0.93 -10.20 4.86
C PHE A 31 -0.71 -9.26 3.69
N SER A 32 -0.87 -7.99 3.97
CA SER A 32 -0.44 -6.91 3.08
C SER A 32 1.08 -6.88 3.10
N ILE A 33 1.71 -7.37 2.04
CA ILE A 33 3.15 -7.26 1.87
C ILE A 33 3.41 -6.09 0.93
N ILE A 34 3.98 -5.03 1.45
CA ILE A 34 4.69 -4.05 0.64
C ILE A 34 6.04 -4.67 0.32
N ALA A 35 6.10 -5.42 -0.76
CA ALA A 35 7.37 -5.89 -1.29
C ALA A 35 7.81 -4.95 -2.40
N ALA A 36 8.81 -4.14 -2.15
CA ALA A 36 9.61 -3.56 -3.22
C ALA A 36 10.26 -4.73 -3.98
N ALA A 37 9.72 -5.06 -5.15
CA ALA A 37 10.27 -6.10 -6.01
C ALA A 37 11.56 -5.58 -6.64
N ASN A 38 12.68 -5.80 -5.98
CA ASN A 38 13.98 -5.81 -6.63
C ASN A 38 14.24 -7.22 -7.15
N TRP A 39 14.28 -7.34 -8.48
CA TRP A 39 14.92 -8.32 -9.32
C TRP A 39 15.49 -9.56 -8.61
N LEU A 40 14.83 -10.69 -8.77
CA LEU A 40 15.43 -12.00 -8.55
C LEU A 40 15.01 -12.96 -9.67
N THR A 41 15.87 -13.12 -10.64
CA THR A 41 15.87 -14.33 -11.49
C THR A 41 16.31 -15.50 -10.62
N SER A 42 15.36 -16.26 -10.08
CA SER A 42 15.68 -17.51 -9.40
C SER A 42 15.84 -18.61 -10.44
N GLN A 43 17.07 -19.06 -10.62
CA GLN A 43 17.35 -20.29 -11.37
C GLN A 43 17.26 -21.47 -10.37
N THR A 44 16.29 -22.33 -10.54
CA THR A 44 16.22 -23.60 -9.82
C THR A 44 16.72 -24.70 -10.75
N GLU A 45 17.89 -25.28 -10.46
CA GLU A 45 18.39 -26.46 -11.15
C GLU A 45 17.94 -27.71 -10.40
N ALA A 46 17.09 -28.50 -10.98
CA ALA A 46 16.73 -29.83 -10.47
C ALA A 46 17.45 -30.92 -11.27
N LEU A 47 18.25 -31.73 -10.59
CA LEU A 47 18.83 -32.94 -11.16
C LEU A 47 17.86 -34.11 -10.93
N MET A 48 17.27 -34.62 -11.99
CA MET A 48 16.42 -35.80 -11.95
C MET A 48 17.20 -37.03 -12.48
N PRO A 49 17.27 -38.13 -11.72
CA PRO A 49 17.73 -39.38 -12.31
C PRO A 49 16.70 -39.88 -13.33
N ALA A 50 17.13 -40.18 -14.52
CA ALA A 50 16.26 -40.72 -15.57
C ALA A 50 16.01 -42.21 -15.29
N GLU A 51 14.90 -42.53 -14.66
CA GLU A 51 14.37 -43.87 -14.61
C GLU A 51 13.40 -44.06 -15.78
N SER A 52 13.81 -44.93 -16.71
CA SER A 52 13.03 -45.40 -17.86
C SER A 52 12.63 -44.36 -18.94
N SER A 53 12.36 -44.82 -20.15
CA SER A 53 11.88 -44.08 -21.31
C SER A 53 10.48 -43.45 -21.10
N GLY A 54 10.32 -42.65 -20.06
CA GLY A 54 9.07 -41.96 -19.72
C GLY A 54 9.04 -40.53 -20.23
N GLN A 55 7.90 -40.10 -20.73
CA GLN A 55 7.65 -38.71 -21.08
C GLN A 55 7.53 -37.86 -19.81
N VAL A 56 8.37 -36.86 -19.67
CA VAL A 56 8.22 -35.85 -18.61
C VAL A 56 7.22 -34.80 -19.09
N LYS A 57 6.04 -34.76 -18.48
CA LYS A 57 5.06 -33.68 -18.71
C LYS A 57 5.20 -32.62 -17.60
N VAL A 58 5.59 -31.42 -17.98
CA VAL A 58 5.60 -30.27 -17.09
C VAL A 58 4.48 -29.35 -17.53
N ASN A 59 3.44 -29.23 -16.70
CA ASN A 59 2.29 -28.34 -16.94
C ASN A 59 2.60 -26.91 -16.50
N GLN A 60 3.59 -26.28 -17.12
CA GLN A 60 3.85 -24.85 -16.94
C GLN A 60 4.18 -24.22 -18.30
N ALA A 61 3.67 -23.03 -18.52
CA ALA A 61 4.08 -22.21 -19.65
C ALA A 61 5.57 -21.86 -19.48
N ASN A 62 6.35 -21.98 -20.55
CA ASN A 62 7.76 -21.59 -20.64
C ASN A 62 8.74 -22.46 -19.84
N TYR A 63 9.05 -23.65 -20.34
CA TYR A 63 10.18 -24.46 -19.93
C TYR A 63 11.08 -24.83 -21.11
N ARG A 64 12.38 -25.04 -20.82
CA ARG A 64 13.33 -25.60 -21.78
C ARG A 64 14.10 -26.76 -21.15
N LEU A 65 14.32 -27.78 -21.91
CA LEU A 65 15.19 -28.90 -21.54
C LEU A 65 16.55 -28.70 -22.18
N TYR A 66 17.62 -28.86 -21.43
CA TYR A 66 18.99 -28.70 -21.88
C TYR A 66 19.79 -30.00 -21.70
N GLN A 67 20.75 -30.23 -22.56
CA GLN A 67 21.72 -31.30 -22.34
C GLN A 67 22.58 -30.98 -21.11
N SER A 68 22.87 -32.00 -20.30
CA SER A 68 23.75 -31.83 -19.14
C SER A 68 25.20 -31.58 -19.63
N SER A 69 25.61 -30.32 -19.61
CA SER A 69 27.02 -29.95 -19.68
C SER A 69 27.54 -29.72 -18.27
N GLY A 70 28.71 -30.21 -17.94
CA GLY A 70 29.29 -30.06 -16.58
C GLY A 70 29.53 -28.61 -16.10
N ASN A 71 29.20 -27.61 -16.90
CA ASN A 71 29.34 -26.16 -16.61
C ASN A 71 28.02 -25.53 -16.26
N ILE A 72 28.11 -24.41 -15.56
CA ILE A 72 26.97 -23.59 -15.13
C ILE A 72 26.19 -22.95 -16.32
N THR A 73 26.83 -22.89 -17.49
CA THR A 73 26.20 -22.42 -18.73
C THR A 73 25.27 -23.50 -19.29
N PRO A 74 24.03 -23.18 -19.68
CA PRO A 74 23.13 -24.15 -20.28
C PRO A 74 23.71 -24.76 -21.56
N GLY A 75 23.63 -26.07 -21.69
CA GLY A 75 23.90 -26.75 -22.97
C GLY A 75 22.88 -26.36 -24.05
N ALA A 76 22.99 -26.92 -25.24
CA ALA A 76 22.01 -26.71 -26.30
C ALA A 76 20.62 -27.18 -25.85
N PRO A 77 19.55 -26.46 -26.17
CA PRO A 77 18.19 -26.87 -25.83
C PRO A 77 17.85 -28.19 -26.56
N LEU A 78 17.22 -29.11 -25.83
CA LEU A 78 16.77 -30.39 -26.38
C LEU A 78 15.50 -30.27 -27.22
N ALA A 79 14.71 -29.21 -26.96
CA ALA A 79 13.49 -28.94 -27.67
C ALA A 79 13.17 -27.44 -27.64
N ALA A 80 12.29 -26.98 -28.53
CA ALA A 80 11.76 -25.64 -28.50
C ALA A 80 10.91 -25.41 -27.24
N ASP A 81 10.71 -24.15 -26.89
CA ASP A 81 9.90 -23.78 -25.74
C ASP A 81 8.50 -24.43 -25.75
N ASN A 82 8.09 -24.94 -24.60
CA ASN A 82 6.79 -25.59 -24.41
C ASN A 82 6.54 -26.83 -25.28
N THR A 83 7.59 -27.45 -25.87
CA THR A 83 7.48 -28.71 -26.62
C THR A 83 8.00 -29.88 -25.82
N MET A 84 7.46 -31.07 -26.08
CA MET A 84 7.97 -32.29 -25.47
C MET A 84 9.32 -32.63 -26.10
N ALA A 85 10.34 -32.88 -25.26
CA ALA A 85 11.61 -33.45 -25.69
C ALA A 85 11.63 -34.95 -25.42
N THR A 86 12.16 -35.74 -26.36
CA THR A 86 12.40 -37.16 -26.16
C THR A 86 13.88 -37.36 -25.84
N LEU A 87 14.17 -38.00 -24.71
CA LEU A 87 15.52 -38.35 -24.34
C LEU A 87 15.97 -39.55 -25.20
N SER A 88 17.14 -39.46 -25.82
CA SER A 88 17.64 -40.46 -26.78
C SER A 88 18.09 -41.76 -26.13
N GLN A 89 18.30 -41.79 -24.82
CA GLN A 89 18.74 -43.00 -24.10
C GLN A 89 18.12 -43.05 -22.70
N ALA A 90 17.72 -44.24 -22.25
CA ALA A 90 17.38 -44.49 -20.85
C ALA A 90 18.62 -44.27 -19.96
N GLY A 91 18.47 -43.55 -18.87
CA GLY A 91 19.56 -43.21 -17.97
C GLY A 91 20.34 -41.93 -18.33
N ALA A 92 19.98 -41.24 -19.41
CA ALA A 92 20.58 -39.93 -19.71
C ALA A 92 20.13 -38.87 -18.65
N SER A 93 21.11 -38.22 -18.04
CA SER A 93 20.80 -37.08 -17.13
C SER A 93 20.51 -35.85 -17.94
N PHE A 94 19.49 -35.13 -17.54
CA PHE A 94 19.16 -33.81 -18.09
C PHE A 94 18.96 -32.80 -16.97
N ARG A 95 19.13 -31.52 -17.28
CA ARG A 95 18.81 -30.42 -16.36
C ARG A 95 17.55 -29.75 -16.84
N LEU A 96 16.55 -29.70 -15.98
CA LEU A 96 15.38 -28.87 -16.18
C LEU A 96 15.71 -27.47 -15.67
N ARG A 97 15.89 -26.53 -16.57
CA ARG A 97 15.92 -25.11 -16.24
C ARG A 97 14.52 -24.55 -16.44
N VAL A 98 13.87 -24.23 -15.36
CA VAL A 98 12.62 -23.47 -15.42
C VAL A 98 13.00 -21.99 -15.36
N GLU A 99 12.98 -21.33 -16.51
CA GLU A 99 12.98 -19.88 -16.52
C GLU A 99 11.57 -19.44 -16.13
N VAL A 100 11.42 -19.03 -14.89
CA VAL A 100 10.23 -18.28 -14.49
C VAL A 100 10.45 -16.86 -15.02
N GLU A 101 10.04 -16.61 -16.27
CA GLU A 101 9.77 -15.24 -16.65
C GLU A 101 8.68 -14.76 -15.72
N ASN A 102 9.09 -13.95 -14.76
CA ASN A 102 8.13 -13.21 -13.98
C ASN A 102 7.47 -12.19 -14.93
N ARG A 103 6.44 -12.62 -15.66
CA ARG A 103 5.53 -11.73 -16.39
C ARG A 103 4.59 -10.99 -15.42
N SER A 104 4.84 -11.10 -14.11
CA SER A 104 4.20 -10.20 -13.18
C SER A 104 4.69 -8.79 -13.53
N ARG A 105 3.78 -8.01 -14.05
CA ARG A 105 3.99 -6.57 -14.20
C ARG A 105 4.47 -6.05 -12.86
N ALA A 106 5.59 -5.37 -12.86
CA ALA A 106 6.11 -4.79 -11.63
C ALA A 106 5.04 -3.86 -11.03
N LEU A 107 4.71 -4.03 -9.77
CA LEU A 107 3.81 -3.14 -9.08
C LEU A 107 4.55 -1.83 -8.81
N THR A 108 3.95 -0.72 -9.21
CA THR A 108 4.48 0.63 -8.95
C THR A 108 3.89 1.23 -7.67
N GLN A 109 2.70 0.74 -7.27
CA GLN A 109 2.02 1.18 -6.06
C GLN A 109 1.11 0.07 -5.53
N VAL A 110 1.00 0.00 -4.20
CA VAL A 110 -0.01 -0.78 -3.47
C VAL A 110 -0.66 0.12 -2.45
N SER A 111 -1.98 0.02 -2.31
CA SER A 111 -2.77 0.69 -1.27
C SER A 111 -3.76 -0.30 -0.68
N THR A 112 -3.91 -0.31 0.63
CA THR A 112 -4.80 -1.22 1.36
C THR A 112 -5.51 -0.50 2.49
N SER A 113 -6.77 -0.84 2.75
CA SER A 113 -7.56 -0.35 3.89
C SER A 113 -7.31 -1.20 5.07
N GLY A 114 -6.53 -1.98 5.35
CA GLY A 114 -6.31 -2.79 6.55
C GLY A 114 -7.44 -3.77 6.93
N TRP A 115 -8.66 -3.63 6.38
CA TRP A 115 -9.81 -4.46 6.70
C TRP A 115 -10.36 -5.24 5.51
N ASN A 116 -10.60 -4.61 4.36
CA ASN A 116 -11.52 -5.17 3.40
C ASN A 116 -10.88 -5.50 2.05
N HIS A 117 -10.16 -4.57 1.45
CA HIS A 117 -9.62 -4.78 0.11
C HIS A 117 -8.29 -4.07 -0.12
N THR A 118 -7.62 -4.47 -1.16
CA THR A 118 -6.32 -3.94 -1.58
C THR A 118 -6.39 -3.62 -3.07
N CYS A 119 -5.75 -2.53 -3.47
CA CYS A 119 -5.55 -2.19 -4.88
C CYS A 119 -4.07 -1.93 -5.17
N SER A 120 -3.68 -2.16 -6.40
CA SER A 120 -2.33 -1.89 -6.90
C SER A 120 -2.37 -1.23 -8.27
N VAL A 121 -1.31 -0.50 -8.60
CA VAL A 121 -1.04 -0.03 -9.96
C VAL A 121 0.19 -0.76 -10.47
N ASP A 122 0.13 -1.28 -11.68
CA ASP A 122 1.25 -1.96 -12.33
C ASP A 122 2.11 -1.02 -13.21
N SER A 123 3.18 -1.55 -13.78
CA SER A 123 4.07 -0.79 -14.67
C SER A 123 3.41 -0.33 -15.98
N ASP A 124 2.30 -0.95 -16.37
CA ASP A 124 1.50 -0.55 -17.53
C ASP A 124 0.45 0.51 -17.15
N MET A 125 0.51 1.01 -15.91
CA MET A 125 -0.41 2.00 -15.35
C MET A 125 -1.88 1.51 -15.34
N LYS A 126 -2.07 0.21 -15.10
CA LYS A 126 -3.37 -0.42 -14.87
C LYS A 126 -3.58 -0.65 -13.39
N ALA A 127 -4.81 -0.50 -12.93
CA ALA A 127 -5.16 -0.76 -11.54
C ALA A 127 -5.88 -2.11 -11.40
N HIS A 128 -5.50 -2.84 -10.35
CA HIS A 128 -6.06 -4.14 -9.98
C HIS A 128 -6.47 -4.10 -8.52
N CYS A 129 -7.68 -4.57 -8.21
CA CYS A 129 -8.20 -4.64 -6.86
C CYS A 129 -8.60 -6.06 -6.49
N TRP A 130 -8.46 -6.44 -5.20
CA TRP A 130 -8.85 -7.74 -4.66
C TRP A 130 -9.23 -7.62 -3.19
N GLY A 131 -9.89 -8.63 -2.66
CA GLY A 131 -10.46 -8.66 -1.32
C GLY A 131 -11.98 -8.57 -1.36
N GLU A 132 -12.57 -7.83 -0.42
CA GLU A 132 -14.00 -7.65 -0.30
C GLU A 132 -14.55 -6.74 -1.39
N GLY A 133 -15.57 -7.22 -2.10
CA GLY A 133 -16.22 -6.49 -3.20
C GLY A 133 -17.53 -5.82 -2.82
N VAL A 134 -17.93 -5.92 -1.55
CA VAL A 134 -19.16 -5.32 -1.04
C VAL A 134 -19.21 -3.83 -1.39
N ASN A 135 -20.39 -3.33 -1.70
CA ASN A 135 -20.63 -1.95 -2.17
C ASN A 135 -19.92 -1.58 -3.48
N GLY A 136 -19.31 -2.54 -4.18
CA GLY A 136 -18.57 -2.26 -5.41
C GLY A 136 -17.15 -1.73 -5.18
N ALA A 137 -16.57 -1.92 -3.99
CA ALA A 137 -15.25 -1.37 -3.60
C ALA A 137 -14.10 -1.78 -4.53
N LEU A 138 -14.23 -2.88 -5.29
CA LEU A 138 -13.24 -3.35 -6.25
C LEU A 138 -13.31 -2.64 -7.61
N GLY A 139 -14.38 -1.92 -7.92
CA GLY A 139 -14.51 -1.13 -9.14
C GLY A 139 -14.56 -1.92 -10.46
N ASN A 140 -14.80 -3.22 -10.42
CA ASN A 140 -14.77 -4.12 -11.58
C ASN A 140 -16.15 -4.47 -12.15
N GLY A 141 -17.17 -3.66 -11.86
CA GLY A 141 -18.55 -3.88 -12.28
C GLY A 141 -19.33 -4.87 -11.40
N SER A 142 -18.73 -5.43 -10.36
CA SER A 142 -19.31 -6.46 -9.49
C SER A 142 -19.23 -6.06 -8.01
N THR A 143 -20.11 -6.66 -7.21
CA THR A 143 -20.07 -6.57 -5.73
C THR A 143 -19.52 -7.84 -5.07
N ASN A 144 -19.04 -8.80 -5.87
CA ASN A 144 -18.51 -10.07 -5.37
C ASN A 144 -17.04 -9.91 -4.95
N ASN A 145 -16.66 -10.62 -3.89
CA ASN A 145 -15.28 -10.71 -3.43
C ASN A 145 -14.37 -11.30 -4.52
N LYS A 146 -13.12 -10.83 -4.57
CA LYS A 146 -12.06 -11.36 -5.42
C LYS A 146 -10.87 -11.79 -4.57
N TYR A 147 -10.48 -13.03 -4.68
CA TYR A 147 -9.33 -13.59 -3.95
C TYR A 147 -8.01 -13.47 -4.73
N THR A 148 -8.08 -12.92 -5.93
CA THR A 148 -6.92 -12.61 -6.80
C THR A 148 -7.10 -11.23 -7.40
N PRO A 149 -6.01 -10.51 -7.75
CA PRO A 149 -6.09 -9.20 -8.38
C PRO A 149 -6.98 -9.22 -9.63
N ALA A 150 -7.99 -8.35 -9.65
CA ALA A 150 -8.90 -8.15 -10.77
C ALA A 150 -8.76 -6.72 -11.30
N GLU A 151 -8.65 -6.55 -12.61
CA GLU A 151 -8.58 -5.23 -13.23
C GLU A 151 -9.89 -4.47 -12.95
N ILE A 152 -9.79 -3.19 -12.63
CA ILE A 152 -10.95 -2.30 -12.47
C ILE A 152 -11.63 -2.08 -13.83
N ASP A 153 -12.87 -1.64 -13.82
CA ASP A 153 -13.57 -1.29 -15.07
C ASP A 153 -12.96 -0.04 -15.69
N MET A 154 -12.24 -0.23 -16.80
CA MET A 154 -11.62 0.84 -17.58
C MET A 154 -12.53 1.36 -18.70
N SER A 155 -13.75 0.84 -18.81
CA SER A 155 -14.78 1.40 -19.70
C SER A 155 -15.41 2.65 -19.08
N GLY A 156 -16.33 3.27 -19.73
CA GLY A 156 -17.07 4.41 -19.17
C GLY A 156 -16.18 5.61 -18.85
N ALA A 157 -16.16 6.06 -17.59
CA ALA A 157 -15.45 7.27 -17.16
C ALA A 157 -13.92 7.19 -17.35
N LEU A 158 -13.35 5.99 -17.33
CA LEU A 158 -11.91 5.74 -17.50
C LEU A 158 -11.52 5.33 -18.93
N ALA A 159 -12.44 5.30 -19.89
CA ALA A 159 -12.16 4.89 -21.27
C ALA A 159 -10.99 5.69 -21.86
N GLY A 160 -9.98 4.97 -22.38
CA GLY A 160 -8.77 5.56 -22.98
C GLY A 160 -7.79 6.20 -22.01
N LYS A 161 -7.95 6.00 -20.68
CA LYS A 161 -7.06 6.54 -19.66
C LYS A 161 -6.20 5.44 -19.03
N THR A 162 -5.14 5.86 -18.36
CA THR A 162 -4.30 5.01 -17.49
C THR A 162 -4.36 5.53 -16.05
N ILE A 163 -3.97 4.71 -15.08
CA ILE A 163 -4.03 5.04 -13.66
C ILE A 163 -2.63 5.41 -13.15
N LYS A 164 -2.53 6.59 -12.53
CA LYS A 164 -1.29 7.10 -11.93
C LYS A 164 -1.16 6.77 -10.45
N GLN A 165 -2.29 6.75 -9.74
CA GLN A 165 -2.36 6.50 -8.31
C GLN A 165 -3.69 5.84 -7.96
N VAL A 166 -3.67 4.93 -6.98
CA VAL A 166 -4.86 4.44 -6.27
C VAL A 166 -4.72 4.74 -4.78
N SER A 167 -5.84 4.98 -4.13
CA SER A 167 -5.93 5.09 -2.67
C SER A 167 -7.20 4.40 -2.21
N VAL A 168 -7.07 3.55 -1.21
CA VAL A 168 -8.10 2.64 -0.72
C VAL A 168 -8.54 3.08 0.67
N GLY A 169 -9.85 3.27 0.85
CA GLY A 169 -10.50 3.39 2.14
C GLY A 169 -11.19 2.10 2.55
N ASP A 170 -11.95 2.10 3.64
CA ASP A 170 -12.57 0.85 4.12
C ASP A 170 -13.66 0.35 3.17
N TRP A 171 -14.41 1.25 2.55
CA TRP A 171 -15.58 0.93 1.73
C TRP A 171 -15.54 1.49 0.32
N ASN A 172 -14.55 2.33 0.03
CA ASN A 172 -14.42 3.02 -1.24
C ASN A 172 -12.97 3.10 -1.68
N THR A 173 -12.78 3.34 -2.96
CA THR A 173 -11.47 3.50 -3.60
C THR A 173 -11.51 4.71 -4.49
N CYS A 174 -10.42 5.46 -4.55
CA CYS A 174 -10.23 6.54 -5.52
C CYS A 174 -8.92 6.34 -6.30
N ALA A 175 -8.90 6.83 -7.52
CA ALA A 175 -7.74 6.81 -8.40
C ALA A 175 -7.53 8.17 -9.06
N ILE A 176 -6.28 8.50 -9.36
CA ILE A 176 -5.92 9.59 -10.27
C ILE A 176 -5.59 8.96 -11.62
N ALA A 177 -6.26 9.42 -12.67
CA ALA A 177 -6.00 8.96 -14.02
C ALA A 177 -5.02 9.87 -14.78
N SER A 178 -4.68 9.47 -16.02
CA SER A 178 -3.73 10.17 -16.89
C SER A 178 -4.14 11.61 -17.25
N ASP A 179 -5.41 11.94 -17.09
CA ASP A 179 -5.96 13.29 -17.29
C ASP A 179 -5.88 14.19 -16.03
N ASP A 180 -5.17 13.74 -14.98
CA ASP A 180 -5.00 14.42 -13.69
C ASP A 180 -6.31 14.67 -12.94
N LYS A 181 -7.36 13.86 -13.22
CA LYS A 181 -8.65 13.90 -12.50
C LYS A 181 -8.78 12.70 -11.58
N VAL A 182 -9.67 12.86 -10.59
CA VAL A 182 -9.99 11.81 -9.61
C VAL A 182 -11.25 11.06 -10.03
N TYR A 183 -11.19 9.75 -9.86
CA TYR A 183 -12.29 8.82 -10.08
C TYR A 183 -12.44 7.96 -8.83
N CYS A 184 -13.66 7.86 -8.30
CA CYS A 184 -13.93 7.09 -7.08
C CYS A 184 -15.01 6.04 -7.34
N TRP A 185 -15.03 4.99 -6.52
CA TRP A 185 -16.03 3.92 -6.58
C TRP A 185 -16.17 3.25 -5.21
N GLY A 186 -17.18 2.41 -5.06
CA GLY A 186 -17.52 1.79 -3.80
C GLY A 186 -18.69 2.49 -3.12
N TYR A 187 -18.67 2.52 -1.79
CA TYR A 187 -19.71 3.12 -0.96
C TYR A 187 -19.71 4.63 -1.08
N GLY A 188 -20.90 5.23 -1.17
CA GLY A 188 -21.07 6.68 -1.26
C GLY A 188 -22.43 7.15 -0.72
N VAL A 189 -23.23 6.21 -0.17
CA VAL A 189 -24.65 6.46 0.14
C VAL A 189 -24.84 7.43 1.33
N SER A 190 -24.06 7.27 2.40
CA SER A 190 -24.30 8.04 3.63
C SER A 190 -23.68 9.44 3.58
N PHE A 191 -22.49 9.59 3.02
CA PHE A 191 -21.72 10.82 3.17
C PHE A 191 -21.31 11.47 1.85
N GLY A 192 -21.50 10.76 0.72
CA GLY A 192 -21.13 11.27 -0.60
C GLY A 192 -19.63 11.13 -0.89
N ASP A 193 -19.01 10.08 -0.38
CA ASP A 193 -17.55 9.83 -0.41
C ASP A 193 -17.02 9.68 -1.83
N LEU A 194 -17.89 9.43 -2.83
CA LEU A 194 -17.49 9.40 -4.23
C LEU A 194 -17.28 10.81 -4.83
N GLY A 195 -17.71 11.87 -4.14
CA GLY A 195 -17.44 13.24 -4.54
C GLY A 195 -18.06 13.69 -5.87
N ASN A 196 -18.98 12.91 -6.44
CA ASN A 196 -19.56 13.11 -7.77
C ASN A 196 -20.86 13.91 -7.78
N GLY A 197 -21.25 14.49 -6.63
CA GLY A 197 -22.48 15.23 -6.45
C GLY A 197 -23.70 14.39 -6.06
N THR A 198 -23.52 13.08 -5.86
CA THR A 198 -24.59 12.15 -5.47
C THR A 198 -24.34 11.51 -4.11
N PHE A 199 -25.35 10.87 -3.56
CA PHE A 199 -25.27 9.99 -2.38
C PHE A 199 -25.59 8.55 -2.79
N SER A 200 -24.87 8.06 -3.80
CA SER A 200 -25.07 6.72 -4.37
C SER A 200 -23.76 5.95 -4.39
N GLN A 201 -23.86 4.64 -4.21
CA GLN A 201 -22.71 3.74 -4.42
C GLN A 201 -22.46 3.54 -5.92
N SER A 202 -21.25 3.12 -6.28
CA SER A 202 -20.90 2.71 -7.64
C SER A 202 -19.95 1.51 -7.62
N ASN A 203 -20.25 0.49 -8.41
CA ASN A 203 -19.37 -0.66 -8.60
C ASN A 203 -18.38 -0.49 -9.77
N VAL A 204 -18.37 0.69 -10.39
CA VAL A 204 -17.44 1.10 -11.44
C VAL A 204 -16.90 2.49 -11.13
N PRO A 205 -15.72 2.88 -11.63
CA PRO A 205 -15.19 4.22 -11.43
C PRO A 205 -16.11 5.32 -11.97
N VAL A 206 -16.42 6.32 -11.12
CA VAL A 206 -17.17 7.53 -11.49
C VAL A 206 -16.30 8.75 -11.27
N ALA A 207 -16.43 9.74 -12.15
CA ALA A 207 -15.65 10.98 -12.03
C ALA A 207 -16.10 11.80 -10.81
N VAL A 208 -15.13 12.23 -10.01
CA VAL A 208 -15.35 13.26 -8.97
C VAL A 208 -15.75 14.57 -9.65
N SER A 209 -16.66 15.31 -9.02
CA SER A 209 -17.13 16.60 -9.56
C SER A 209 -15.96 17.55 -9.79
N THR A 210 -15.81 17.97 -11.04
CA THR A 210 -14.80 18.97 -11.43
C THR A 210 -15.42 20.36 -11.57
N SER A 211 -16.69 20.53 -11.24
CA SER A 211 -17.32 21.84 -11.08
C SER A 211 -16.91 22.47 -9.75
N GLY A 212 -17.08 23.78 -9.62
CA GLY A 212 -16.74 24.48 -8.36
C GLY A 212 -15.23 24.53 -8.11
N VAL A 213 -14.79 24.09 -6.91
CA VAL A 213 -13.40 24.30 -6.43
C VAL A 213 -12.34 23.52 -7.22
N LEU A 214 -12.72 22.44 -7.91
CA LEU A 214 -11.81 21.66 -8.74
C LEU A 214 -11.82 22.07 -10.23
N ALA A 215 -12.53 23.13 -10.61
CA ALA A 215 -12.58 23.60 -11.99
C ALA A 215 -11.17 23.93 -12.51
N GLY A 216 -10.75 23.26 -13.59
CA GLY A 216 -9.42 23.44 -14.21
C GLY A 216 -8.24 22.92 -13.38
N LYS A 217 -8.47 22.28 -12.23
CA LYS A 217 -7.39 21.77 -11.37
C LYS A 217 -6.84 20.42 -11.85
N LYS A 218 -5.54 20.24 -11.68
CA LYS A 218 -4.82 18.99 -11.91
C LYS A 218 -4.49 18.38 -10.55
N ILE A 219 -4.98 17.19 -10.28
CA ILE A 219 -4.76 16.52 -9.00
C ILE A 219 -3.47 15.69 -9.05
N LYS A 220 -2.66 15.80 -8.01
CA LYS A 220 -1.37 15.10 -7.84
C LYS A 220 -1.39 14.00 -6.80
N GLN A 221 -2.25 14.12 -5.80
CA GLN A 221 -2.40 13.12 -4.76
C GLN A 221 -3.86 13.02 -4.35
N VAL A 222 -4.32 11.79 -4.11
CA VAL A 222 -5.58 11.48 -3.44
C VAL A 222 -5.30 10.58 -2.25
N SER A 223 -5.98 10.80 -1.14
CA SER A 223 -5.94 9.95 0.06
C SER A 223 -7.36 9.71 0.53
N VAL A 224 -7.69 8.44 0.72
CA VAL A 224 -9.01 7.97 1.13
C VAL A 224 -8.95 7.49 2.56
N GLY A 225 -9.85 8.00 3.40
CA GLY A 225 -10.05 7.55 4.77
C GLY A 225 -11.24 6.59 4.89
N PHE A 226 -11.87 6.57 6.05
CA PHE A 226 -13.03 5.71 6.31
C PHE A 226 -14.28 6.18 5.55
N GLU A 227 -14.63 7.44 5.68
CA GLU A 227 -15.83 8.05 5.09
C GLU A 227 -15.54 9.43 4.51
N ASN A 228 -14.29 9.74 4.28
CA ASN A 228 -13.85 11.02 3.74
C ASN A 228 -12.64 10.85 2.84
N VAL A 229 -12.51 11.71 1.88
CA VAL A 229 -11.45 11.72 0.89
C VAL A 229 -10.86 13.12 0.82
N CYS A 230 -9.55 13.22 0.69
CA CYS A 230 -8.88 14.46 0.38
C CYS A 230 -7.95 14.31 -0.83
N ALA A 231 -7.76 15.40 -1.54
CA ALA A 231 -6.87 15.49 -2.71
C ALA A 231 -6.04 16.78 -2.67
N ILE A 232 -4.86 16.73 -3.30
CA ILE A 232 -3.98 17.91 -3.49
C ILE A 232 -3.86 18.19 -4.98
N ASP A 233 -4.05 19.45 -5.36
CA ASP A 233 -3.81 19.89 -6.73
C ASP A 233 -2.33 20.21 -7.02
N SER A 234 -2.04 20.57 -8.28
CA SER A 234 -0.69 20.96 -8.72
C SER A 234 -0.15 22.19 -8.01
N ASP A 235 -1.02 23.04 -7.47
CA ASP A 235 -0.66 24.27 -6.76
C ASP A 235 -0.44 24.02 -5.26
N GLY A 236 -0.60 22.76 -4.80
CA GLY A 236 -0.48 22.37 -3.39
C GLY A 236 -1.64 22.84 -2.54
N LYS A 237 -2.84 22.99 -3.12
CA LYS A 237 -4.09 23.24 -2.38
C LYS A 237 -4.79 21.93 -2.11
N ALA A 238 -5.36 21.80 -0.91
CA ALA A 238 -6.09 20.60 -0.51
C ALA A 238 -7.61 20.82 -0.63
N TYR A 239 -8.29 19.76 -1.02
CA TYR A 239 -9.73 19.67 -1.16
C TYR A 239 -10.21 18.36 -0.53
N CYS A 240 -11.26 18.40 0.27
CA CYS A 240 -11.81 17.22 0.91
C CYS A 240 -13.32 17.09 0.62
N TRP A 241 -13.85 15.87 0.75
CA TRP A 241 -15.28 15.57 0.61
C TRP A 241 -15.64 14.31 1.39
N GLY A 242 -16.94 14.00 1.48
CA GLY A 242 -17.46 12.91 2.29
C GLY A 242 -17.95 13.39 3.64
N ASN A 243 -17.72 12.60 4.69
CA ASN A 243 -18.12 12.88 6.05
C ASN A 243 -17.37 14.10 6.62
N GLY A 244 -18.11 15.12 7.04
CA GLY A 244 -17.57 16.31 7.67
C GLY A 244 -17.58 16.30 9.21
N ALA A 245 -18.05 15.20 9.81
CA ALA A 245 -18.12 15.12 11.28
C ALA A 245 -16.77 15.42 11.92
N PHE A 246 -16.81 16.04 13.08
CA PHE A 246 -15.62 16.49 13.82
C PHE A 246 -14.74 17.51 13.09
N GLY A 247 -15.19 18.04 11.93
CA GLY A 247 -14.40 18.93 11.11
C GLY A 247 -13.42 18.22 10.16
N ALA A 248 -13.66 16.96 9.84
CA ALA A 248 -12.76 16.12 9.04
C ALA A 248 -12.45 16.68 7.63
N LEU A 249 -13.30 17.58 7.09
CA LEU A 249 -13.06 18.23 5.80
C LEU A 249 -12.14 19.46 5.88
N GLY A 250 -11.84 19.98 7.08
CA GLY A 250 -10.90 21.06 7.28
C GLY A 250 -11.33 22.42 6.72
N ASN A 251 -12.57 22.57 6.30
CA ASN A 251 -13.12 23.76 5.62
C ASN A 251 -13.81 24.77 6.55
N GLY A 252 -13.68 24.60 7.87
CA GLY A 252 -14.36 25.42 8.87
C GLY A 252 -15.76 24.92 9.24
N SER A 253 -16.22 23.79 8.66
CA SER A 253 -17.55 23.22 8.87
C SER A 253 -17.47 21.79 9.39
N THR A 254 -18.55 21.31 10.00
CA THR A 254 -18.75 19.91 10.38
C THR A 254 -19.79 19.20 9.49
N VAL A 255 -20.22 19.85 8.43
CA VAL A 255 -21.23 19.33 7.50
C VAL A 255 -20.57 18.47 6.43
N ARG A 256 -21.17 17.31 6.12
CA ARG A 256 -20.76 16.44 5.02
C ARG A 256 -20.86 17.15 3.67
N SER A 257 -20.06 16.73 2.70
CA SER A 257 -20.14 17.24 1.33
C SER A 257 -19.98 16.09 0.32
N ASN A 258 -20.93 15.98 -0.61
CA ASN A 258 -20.86 15.04 -1.72
C ASN A 258 -20.11 15.59 -2.95
N VAL A 259 -19.48 16.73 -2.82
CA VAL A 259 -18.57 17.36 -3.80
C VAL A 259 -17.33 17.88 -3.09
N PRO A 260 -16.19 18.03 -3.76
CA PRO A 260 -15.00 18.61 -3.16
C PRO A 260 -15.24 20.02 -2.60
N VAL A 261 -14.75 20.25 -1.37
CA VAL A 261 -14.68 21.58 -0.72
C VAL A 261 -13.23 21.91 -0.40
N ALA A 262 -12.84 23.18 -0.48
CA ALA A 262 -11.47 23.59 -0.19
C ALA A 262 -11.18 23.52 1.31
N VAL A 263 -10.05 22.93 1.68
CA VAL A 263 -9.50 23.03 3.04
C VAL A 263 -9.17 24.49 3.32
N SER A 264 -9.45 24.95 4.53
CA SER A 264 -9.17 26.34 4.94
C SER A 264 -7.68 26.63 4.81
N THR A 265 -7.37 27.65 4.03
CA THR A 265 -6.02 28.19 3.89
C THR A 265 -5.80 29.46 4.71
N SER A 266 -6.76 29.85 5.52
CA SER A 266 -6.61 30.92 6.54
C SER A 266 -5.83 30.38 7.76
N GLY A 267 -5.32 31.25 8.59
CA GLY A 267 -4.60 30.86 9.81
C GLY A 267 -3.26 30.18 9.49
N VAL A 268 -3.02 28.98 10.06
CA VAL A 268 -1.71 28.31 10.03
C VAL A 268 -1.26 27.84 8.62
N LEU A 269 -2.19 27.68 7.68
CA LEU A 269 -1.88 27.33 6.28
C LEU A 269 -1.78 28.55 5.36
N ALA A 270 -1.87 29.78 5.88
CA ALA A 270 -1.74 31.00 5.05
C ALA A 270 -0.38 31.00 4.32
N GLY A 271 -0.43 31.12 2.99
CA GLY A 271 0.78 31.12 2.14
C GLY A 271 1.52 29.77 2.04
N LYS A 272 1.01 28.70 2.65
CA LYS A 272 1.65 27.38 2.59
C LYS A 272 1.21 26.59 1.35
N VAL A 273 2.13 25.77 0.88
CA VAL A 273 1.93 24.83 -0.23
C VAL A 273 2.07 23.41 0.32
N ILE A 274 1.00 22.62 0.21
CA ILE A 274 0.94 21.25 0.72
C ILE A 274 1.64 20.32 -0.30
N LYS A 275 2.51 19.43 0.19
CA LYS A 275 3.20 18.42 -0.63
C LYS A 275 2.68 17.01 -0.42
N GLN A 276 2.06 16.73 0.74
CA GLN A 276 1.52 15.42 1.10
C GLN A 276 0.29 15.58 1.96
N ILE A 277 -0.70 14.70 1.77
CA ILE A 277 -1.87 14.58 2.63
C ILE A 277 -2.11 13.10 2.96
N SER A 278 -2.55 12.83 4.18
CA SER A 278 -2.98 11.52 4.64
C SER A 278 -4.27 11.66 5.43
N VAL A 279 -5.23 10.80 5.11
CA VAL A 279 -6.58 10.83 5.68
C VAL A 279 -6.77 9.58 6.52
N GLY A 280 -7.13 9.78 7.79
CA GLY A 280 -7.51 8.72 8.72
C GLY A 280 -9.01 8.50 8.77
N HIS A 281 -9.52 8.05 9.93
CA HIS A 281 -10.94 7.77 10.08
C HIS A 281 -11.78 9.07 10.08
N PHE A 282 -11.46 10.01 10.95
CA PHE A 282 -12.16 11.31 11.07
C PHE A 282 -11.20 12.48 11.26
N HIS A 283 -9.95 12.30 10.86
CA HIS A 283 -8.97 13.37 10.85
C HIS A 283 -8.09 13.26 9.62
N ALA A 284 -7.48 14.33 9.26
CA ALA A 284 -6.51 14.36 8.15
C ALA A 284 -5.29 15.15 8.58
N CYS A 285 -4.15 14.79 8.04
CA CYS A 285 -2.87 15.47 8.26
C CYS A 285 -2.20 15.79 6.93
N ALA A 286 -1.52 16.91 6.86
CA ALA A 286 -0.80 17.36 5.68
C ALA A 286 0.63 17.79 6.06
N VAL A 287 1.56 17.61 5.14
CA VAL A 287 2.91 18.16 5.23
C VAL A 287 3.10 19.19 4.12
N THR A 288 3.64 20.33 4.47
CA THR A 288 3.92 21.43 3.54
C THR A 288 5.35 21.38 2.98
N PHE A 289 5.65 22.13 1.93
CA PHE A 289 6.98 22.17 1.33
C PHE A 289 8.06 22.72 2.27
N ASP A 290 7.69 23.53 3.27
CA ASP A 290 8.58 23.94 4.35
C ASP A 290 8.71 22.88 5.47
N ASN A 291 8.19 21.67 5.20
CA ASN A 291 8.31 20.51 6.07
C ASN A 291 7.66 20.68 7.47
N GLN A 292 6.57 21.44 7.55
CA GLN A 292 5.72 21.51 8.72
C GLN A 292 4.50 20.59 8.55
N ALA A 293 4.02 20.01 9.64
CA ALA A 293 2.82 19.18 9.64
C ALA A 293 1.62 19.93 10.26
N TYR A 294 0.47 19.73 9.65
CA TYR A 294 -0.81 20.31 10.06
C TYR A 294 -1.87 19.23 10.03
N CYS A 295 -2.70 19.14 11.07
CA CYS A 295 -3.79 18.19 11.15
C CYS A 295 -5.11 18.87 11.44
N TRP A 296 -6.23 18.24 11.14
CA TRP A 296 -7.58 18.72 11.42
C TRP A 296 -8.55 17.55 11.57
N GLY A 297 -9.71 17.80 12.15
CA GLY A 297 -10.72 16.79 12.39
C GLY A 297 -10.82 16.40 13.87
N ARG A 298 -11.14 15.13 14.09
CA ARG A 298 -11.30 14.54 15.42
C ARG A 298 -9.99 14.56 16.21
N ASN A 299 -10.10 14.83 17.54
CA ASN A 299 -8.91 14.93 18.40
C ASN A 299 -9.11 14.35 19.82
N ASN A 300 -10.16 13.59 20.07
CA ASN A 300 -10.45 13.08 21.40
C ASN A 300 -9.40 12.11 21.98
N LYS A 301 -8.45 11.68 21.13
CA LYS A 301 -7.30 10.86 21.51
C LYS A 301 -5.96 11.61 21.37
N GLY A 302 -5.99 12.90 21.02
CA GLY A 302 -4.80 13.69 20.75
C GLY A 302 -4.20 13.46 19.36
N GLN A 303 -4.98 12.89 18.41
CA GLN A 303 -4.48 12.49 17.07
C GLN A 303 -4.10 13.68 16.18
N LEU A 304 -4.42 14.92 16.54
CA LEU A 304 -3.92 16.11 15.84
C LEU A 304 -2.49 16.50 16.26
N GLY A 305 -2.02 16.04 17.44
CA GLY A 305 -0.66 16.26 17.89
C GLY A 305 -0.32 17.71 18.26
N ASP A 306 -1.32 18.55 18.49
CA ASP A 306 -1.20 19.99 18.76
C ASP A 306 -1.04 20.34 20.26
N GLY A 307 -0.98 19.32 21.12
CA GLY A 307 -0.93 19.46 22.57
C GLY A 307 -2.31 19.50 23.22
N SER A 308 -3.39 19.41 22.45
CA SER A 308 -4.78 19.41 22.93
C SER A 308 -5.49 18.08 22.65
N THR A 309 -6.72 17.94 23.15
CA THR A 309 -7.66 16.90 22.76
C THR A 309 -8.94 17.47 22.15
N ALA A 310 -8.93 18.78 21.83
CA ALA A 310 -10.03 19.48 21.20
C ALA A 310 -10.02 19.21 19.68
N GLN A 311 -11.19 18.83 19.12
CA GLN A 311 -11.34 18.71 17.67
C GLN A 311 -11.14 20.06 16.99
N SER A 312 -10.71 20.05 15.73
CA SER A 312 -10.58 21.25 14.92
C SER A 312 -11.19 21.07 13.53
N ASN A 313 -12.05 22.00 13.12
CA ASN A 313 -12.64 22.02 11.79
C ASN A 313 -11.79 22.82 10.77
N VAL A 314 -10.62 23.28 11.18
CA VAL A 314 -9.60 23.91 10.34
C VAL A 314 -8.23 23.33 10.69
N PRO A 315 -7.24 23.41 9.80
CA PRO A 315 -5.89 22.94 10.10
C PRO A 315 -5.27 23.59 11.33
N VAL A 316 -4.67 22.79 12.23
CA VAL A 316 -3.83 23.19 13.36
C VAL A 316 -2.43 22.65 13.19
N ALA A 317 -1.42 23.35 13.70
CA ALA A 317 -0.03 22.89 13.60
C ALA A 317 0.24 21.76 14.59
N VAL A 318 0.92 20.72 14.13
CA VAL A 318 1.48 19.68 15.01
C VAL A 318 2.56 20.31 15.88
N SER A 319 2.57 19.96 17.17
CA SER A 319 3.59 20.48 18.12
C SER A 319 5.00 20.07 17.67
N THR A 320 5.86 21.04 17.51
CA THR A 320 7.28 20.85 17.23
C THR A 320 8.15 21.00 18.48
N SER A 321 7.55 21.10 19.67
CA SER A 321 8.25 21.08 20.94
C SER A 321 8.65 19.65 21.36
N GLY A 322 9.43 19.51 22.41
CA GLY A 322 9.82 18.19 22.95
C GLY A 322 10.67 17.39 21.95
N VAL A 323 10.25 16.17 21.63
CA VAL A 323 11.01 15.23 20.76
C VAL A 323 11.23 15.72 19.34
N LEU A 324 10.38 16.64 18.84
CA LEU A 324 10.50 17.25 17.52
C LEU A 324 11.24 18.61 17.51
N ALA A 325 11.78 19.07 18.65
CA ALA A 325 12.50 20.33 18.69
C ALA A 325 13.66 20.36 17.71
N GLY A 326 13.70 21.37 16.84
CA GLY A 326 14.70 21.52 15.79
C GLY A 326 14.57 20.56 14.60
N LYS A 327 13.52 19.73 14.55
CA LYS A 327 13.29 18.76 13.47
C LYS A 327 12.13 19.22 12.57
N THR A 328 12.15 18.73 11.35
CA THR A 328 11.10 18.98 10.35
C THR A 328 10.45 17.67 9.91
N ILE A 329 9.18 17.69 9.52
CA ILE A 329 8.43 16.49 9.13
C ILE A 329 8.61 16.22 7.63
N LYS A 330 8.97 14.99 7.28
CA LYS A 330 9.17 14.56 5.88
C LYS A 330 7.95 13.81 5.33
N GLN A 331 7.34 12.97 6.16
CA GLN A 331 6.18 12.16 5.84
C GLN A 331 5.22 12.15 7.03
N VAL A 332 3.92 12.10 6.77
CA VAL A 332 2.88 11.87 7.77
C VAL A 332 1.93 10.78 7.29
N THR A 333 1.42 9.99 8.21
CA THR A 333 0.38 8.99 7.97
C THR A 333 -0.64 9.05 9.08
N ALA A 334 -1.92 9.15 8.71
CA ALA A 334 -3.05 9.18 9.62
C ALA A 334 -3.78 7.83 9.59
N SER A 335 -4.18 7.36 10.76
CA SER A 335 -4.92 6.12 10.95
C SER A 335 -6.30 6.39 11.55
N TYR A 336 -6.89 5.42 12.27
CA TYR A 336 -8.20 5.62 12.91
C TYR A 336 -8.14 6.66 14.02
N PHE A 337 -7.23 6.50 14.96
CA PHE A 337 -7.14 7.35 16.15
C PHE A 337 -5.71 7.76 16.49
N HIS A 338 -4.74 7.46 15.64
CA HIS A 338 -3.36 7.87 15.82
C HIS A 338 -2.77 8.40 14.51
N THR A 339 -1.67 9.09 14.63
CA THR A 339 -0.93 9.65 13.51
C THR A 339 0.55 9.36 13.73
N CYS A 340 1.27 9.05 12.66
CA CYS A 340 2.72 8.86 12.70
C CYS A 340 3.41 9.72 11.64
N ALA A 341 4.67 10.02 11.86
CA ALA A 341 5.49 10.81 10.96
C ALA A 341 6.94 10.31 10.92
N ILE A 342 7.62 10.57 9.82
CA ILE A 342 9.08 10.52 9.73
C ILE A 342 9.60 11.94 9.71
N ALA A 343 10.57 12.25 10.59
CA ALA A 343 11.17 13.56 10.65
C ALA A 343 12.52 13.64 9.89
N SER A 344 13.16 14.81 9.94
CA SER A 344 14.42 15.09 9.23
C SER A 344 15.60 14.27 9.67
N ASP A 345 15.57 13.74 10.89
CA ASP A 345 16.55 12.80 11.45
C ASP A 345 16.31 11.34 11.02
N LYS A 346 15.25 11.12 10.20
CA LYS A 346 14.82 9.80 9.71
C LYS A 346 14.21 8.91 10.79
N GLU A 347 13.99 9.43 11.99
CA GLU A 347 13.29 8.74 13.07
C GLU A 347 11.77 8.86 12.90
N ALA A 348 11.05 7.88 13.47
CA ALA A 348 9.59 7.86 13.50
C ALA A 348 9.05 8.46 14.80
N TYR A 349 7.96 9.19 14.67
CA TYR A 349 7.24 9.84 15.77
C TYR A 349 5.76 9.58 15.60
N CYS A 350 5.07 9.17 16.67
CA CYS A 350 3.65 8.90 16.64
C CYS A 350 2.92 9.66 17.75
N TRP A 351 1.61 9.87 17.58
CA TRP A 351 0.74 10.51 18.57
C TRP A 351 -0.70 10.08 18.37
N GLY A 352 -1.54 10.29 19.38
CA GLY A 352 -2.92 9.87 19.39
C GLY A 352 -3.16 8.71 20.35
N ASP A 353 -4.06 7.81 19.97
CA ASP A 353 -4.40 6.61 20.74
C ASP A 353 -3.22 5.62 20.79
N ASN A 354 -3.05 5.00 21.96
CA ASN A 354 -1.98 4.03 22.22
C ASN A 354 -2.48 2.80 23.01
N THR A 355 -3.78 2.56 23.02
CA THR A 355 -4.37 1.47 23.82
C THR A 355 -3.82 0.08 23.43
N ASP A 356 -3.37 -0.07 22.19
CA ASP A 356 -2.78 -1.30 21.65
C ASP A 356 -1.26 -1.19 21.38
N GLY A 357 -0.60 -0.14 21.89
CA GLY A 357 0.83 0.11 21.66
C GLY A 357 1.17 0.63 20.26
N GLN A 358 0.19 1.23 19.55
CA GLN A 358 0.35 1.69 18.17
C GLN A 358 1.28 2.89 18.01
N LEU A 359 1.63 3.60 19.08
CA LEU A 359 2.64 4.66 19.05
C LEU A 359 4.07 4.12 19.08
N GLY A 360 4.29 2.87 19.52
CA GLY A 360 5.59 2.23 19.52
C GLY A 360 6.61 2.85 20.50
N ASP A 361 6.17 3.61 21.48
CA ASP A 361 6.99 4.31 22.48
C ASP A 361 7.29 3.47 23.73
N GLY A 362 6.94 2.17 23.72
CA GLY A 362 7.10 1.26 24.85
C GLY A 362 6.01 1.37 25.91
N SER A 363 4.99 2.18 25.68
CA SER A 363 3.85 2.38 26.58
C SER A 363 2.51 2.01 25.90
N THR A 364 1.42 2.10 26.64
CA THR A 364 0.04 2.07 26.15
C THR A 364 -0.71 3.36 26.47
N ALA A 365 -0.01 4.41 26.87
CA ALA A 365 -0.59 5.70 27.17
C ALA A 365 -0.77 6.52 25.89
N GLN A 366 -1.98 7.07 25.68
CA GLN A 366 -2.22 8.02 24.60
C GLN A 366 -1.35 9.28 24.74
N SER A 367 -1.00 9.91 23.61
CA SER A 367 -0.29 11.18 23.60
C SER A 367 -0.93 12.20 22.67
N ASN A 368 -1.13 13.43 23.16
CA ASN A 368 -1.59 14.55 22.35
C ASN A 368 -0.46 15.39 21.73
N VAL A 369 0.77 14.93 21.89
CA VAL A 369 1.98 15.47 21.24
C VAL A 369 2.79 14.33 20.65
N PRO A 370 3.66 14.56 19.66
CA PRO A 370 4.55 13.54 19.12
C PRO A 370 5.44 12.90 20.20
N VAL A 371 5.48 11.56 20.21
CA VAL A 371 6.43 10.74 20.99
C VAL A 371 7.32 9.94 20.05
N ALA A 372 8.55 9.66 20.45
CA ALA A 372 9.49 8.90 19.62
C ALA A 372 9.12 7.41 19.61
N VAL A 373 9.17 6.79 18.45
CA VAL A 373 9.09 5.33 18.32
C VAL A 373 10.41 4.74 18.82
N LEU A 374 10.34 3.77 19.74
CA LEU A 374 11.52 3.09 20.24
C LEU A 374 12.01 2.06 19.22
N PRO A 375 13.33 1.87 19.08
CA PRO A 375 13.86 0.81 18.24
C PRO A 375 13.45 -0.57 18.79
N PRO A 376 13.34 -1.60 17.93
CA PRO A 376 13.11 -2.97 18.36
C PRO A 376 14.13 -3.42 19.41
N GLN A 377 13.69 -4.26 20.37
CA GLN A 377 14.59 -4.80 21.40
C GLN A 377 15.76 -5.53 20.76
N GLY A 378 16.98 -5.22 21.22
CA GLY A 378 18.22 -5.80 20.71
C GLY A 378 18.89 -5.02 19.57
N MET A 379 18.28 -3.95 19.07
CA MET A 379 18.91 -3.04 18.11
C MET A 379 19.43 -1.79 18.81
N THR A 380 20.71 -1.48 18.63
CA THR A 380 21.29 -0.23 19.14
C THR A 380 21.20 0.86 18.08
N PRO A 381 20.82 2.10 18.44
CA PRO A 381 20.97 3.25 17.54
C PRO A 381 22.44 3.36 17.07
N PRO A 382 22.75 3.71 15.79
CA PRO A 382 21.87 4.30 14.78
C PRO A 382 21.32 3.32 13.72
N LEU A 383 21.50 2.01 13.83
CA LEU A 383 21.13 1.05 12.78
C LEU A 383 19.66 0.61 12.82
N GLY A 384 18.96 0.83 13.93
CA GLY A 384 17.60 0.31 14.15
C GLY A 384 16.47 1.34 14.07
N GLY A 385 16.76 2.63 13.89
CA GLY A 385 15.75 3.68 14.00
C GLY A 385 15.52 4.53 12.75
N GLN A 386 16.33 4.37 11.71
CA GLN A 386 16.18 5.19 10.51
C GLN A 386 15.18 4.57 9.52
N PHE A 387 14.05 5.25 9.33
CA PHE A 387 12.96 4.81 8.47
C PHE A 387 12.92 5.63 7.18
N LYS A 388 12.67 4.94 6.06
CA LYS A 388 12.44 5.55 4.76
C LYS A 388 10.96 5.71 4.41
N GLN A 389 10.09 4.90 5.06
CA GLN A 389 8.65 4.93 4.84
C GLN A 389 7.93 4.50 6.11
N ILE A 390 6.78 5.10 6.39
CA ILE A 390 5.88 4.71 7.48
C ILE A 390 4.45 4.71 6.98
N SER A 391 3.65 3.74 7.43
CA SER A 391 2.22 3.64 7.18
C SER A 391 1.51 3.25 8.48
N ALA A 392 0.47 3.98 8.79
CA ALA A 392 -0.43 3.70 9.92
C ALA A 392 -1.83 3.29 9.43
N GLU A 393 -2.00 3.05 8.13
CA GLU A 393 -3.27 2.61 7.54
C GLU A 393 -3.62 1.22 8.04
N GLY A 394 -4.83 1.04 8.56
CA GLY A 394 -5.32 -0.27 9.00
C GLY A 394 -5.62 -0.40 10.48
N GLY A 395 -6.18 0.61 11.12
CA GLY A 395 -6.72 0.56 12.48
C GLY A 395 -5.66 0.86 13.55
N ASN A 396 -5.42 -0.07 14.48
CA ASN A 396 -4.53 0.15 15.63
C ASN A 396 -3.10 -0.38 15.39
N ARG A 397 -2.61 -0.33 14.15
CA ARG A 397 -1.30 -0.85 13.77
C ARG A 397 -0.50 0.20 13.00
N THR A 398 0.80 0.19 13.20
CA THR A 398 1.75 1.01 12.43
C THR A 398 2.82 0.09 11.85
N CYS A 399 3.21 0.32 10.60
CA CYS A 399 4.32 -0.37 9.95
C CYS A 399 5.29 0.65 9.35
N ALA A 400 6.57 0.34 9.36
CA ALA A 400 7.60 1.17 8.74
C ALA A 400 8.65 0.32 8.04
N ILE A 401 9.28 0.89 7.02
CA ILE A 401 10.41 0.29 6.30
C ILE A 401 11.66 1.08 6.69
N ALA A 402 12.65 0.38 7.20
CA ALA A 402 13.95 0.95 7.54
C ALA A 402 14.85 1.11 6.29
N TYR A 403 15.96 1.83 6.43
CA TYR A 403 16.93 2.01 5.33
C TYR A 403 17.62 0.72 4.89
N GLY A 404 17.59 -0.34 5.71
CA GLY A 404 18.07 -1.69 5.34
C GLY A 404 17.05 -2.54 4.57
N ASP A 405 15.91 -1.97 4.17
CA ASP A 405 14.76 -2.64 3.52
C ASP A 405 13.98 -3.59 4.45
N ASP A 406 14.31 -3.63 5.74
CA ASP A 406 13.55 -4.38 6.73
C ASP A 406 12.22 -3.68 7.04
N ALA A 407 11.15 -4.46 7.15
CA ALA A 407 9.82 -3.98 7.53
C ALA A 407 9.54 -4.30 9.01
N TYR A 408 9.06 -3.32 9.73
CA TYR A 408 8.68 -3.42 11.15
C TYR A 408 7.23 -3.00 11.32
N CYS A 409 6.47 -3.76 12.13
CA CYS A 409 5.11 -3.41 12.49
C CYS A 409 4.92 -3.49 14.00
N TRP A 410 4.10 -2.59 14.57
CA TRP A 410 3.76 -2.56 15.98
C TRP A 410 2.30 -2.14 16.20
N GLY A 411 1.77 -2.34 17.41
CA GLY A 411 0.36 -2.14 17.75
C GLY A 411 -0.50 -3.38 17.51
N GLY A 412 -1.82 -3.26 17.68
CA GLY A 412 -2.81 -4.30 17.37
C GLY A 412 -2.79 -5.52 18.30
N GLY A 413 -2.49 -5.35 19.61
CA GLY A 413 -2.64 -6.36 20.65
C GLY A 413 -1.64 -7.52 20.61
N ARG A 414 -0.68 -7.53 19.70
CA ARG A 414 0.50 -8.39 19.72
C ARG A 414 1.69 -7.59 19.23
N GLN A 415 2.63 -7.32 20.10
CA GLN A 415 3.98 -6.88 19.68
C GLN A 415 4.63 -8.03 18.93
N VAL A 416 4.50 -8.04 17.63
CA VAL A 416 5.20 -9.00 16.77
C VAL A 416 6.17 -8.18 15.93
N TRP A 417 7.39 -8.15 16.39
CA TRP A 417 8.52 -7.66 15.61
C TRP A 417 8.89 -8.74 14.60
N TRP A 418 8.51 -8.56 13.36
CA TRP A 418 9.01 -9.40 12.26
C TRP A 418 10.05 -8.59 11.49
N ALA A 419 11.30 -9.00 11.55
CA ALA A 419 12.28 -8.66 10.54
C ALA A 419 12.21 -9.73 9.45
N TRP A 420 12.03 -9.35 8.21
CA TRP A 420 12.07 -10.21 7.04
C TRP A 420 13.38 -10.02 6.30
#